data_b9a68d716c0bb55892346d5e1bd16900
#
_entry.id   b9a68d716c0bb55892346d5e1bd16900
#
_cell.length_a   1.000
_cell.length_b   1.000
_cell.length_c   1.000
_cell.angle_alpha   90.00
_cell.angle_beta   90.00
_cell.angle_gamma   90.00
#
_symmetry.space_group_name_H-M   'P 1'
#
loop_
_entity.id
_entity.type
_entity.pdbx_description
1 polymer ?
#
loop_
_entity_poly.entity_id
_entity_poly.type
_entity_poly.pdbx_seq_one_letter_code
_entity_poly.pdbx_strand_id
1 'polypeptide(L)'
;MEKNNETLRVLRHSCSHIMAQAVQKLFPQAKLAIGPATDEGFYYDFDLIDGHAFTEEDLAKIEEEMKNIIKQNLTFEKYVIPDVEKQIAEFKAEGEIYKAELLEEHKNDNPTLYLTKDKDGNVLFNDLCAGPHIPNTSYIKGNAIKLLKVAGAYWRGNEKNKMLQRIYATAYWNKEDLQAYLTFLEEAAKRDHRKLGTQLDLFSVREEIGGGLVLWHPNLYTVREEIENYWRSEHRKRGYVIVQTPQIAKSKLWEISGHMDHYKENMFFIQKDEDSDEQYVVKPMNCPFHILIYQANRHSYRSLPLRMAELGTVYRKEKSGALSGLTRVQGFTQDDAHIFCTPEQLVDEINQIIDFVADTMKIFKMGFEVELSTRPESYVGDLKNWELAEAGLKEAMDKRGMKYDINEGDGAFYGPKIDFKVKDALGRTWQCATIQLDFNLPERFDIKYQDKDGSMKTPVMLHRVIFGSMERFHGILIEHYAGAFPTWLAPTQVAIVPISNEKHADFAEQVYKKMRDAGIRVKLDDRSESMNYKIRESLQDKKIPYVCVIGDKEIETNAVAVRKRGVGQVGTVSVDEFIANIEKEIKDRA
;
A
#
# COMPACT_ATOMS: atom_id res chain seq x y z
N MET A 1 20.97 28.12 5.56
CA MET A 1 20.19 27.20 4.72
C MET A 1 18.78 27.16 5.29
N GLU A 2 17.78 27.45 4.49
CA GLU A 2 16.39 27.39 4.92
C GLU A 2 16.00 25.92 5.20
N LYS A 3 15.25 25.67 6.28
CA LYS A 3 14.91 24.30 6.70
C LYS A 3 13.57 23.91 6.09
N ASN A 4 13.60 23.29 4.93
CA ASN A 4 12.45 22.72 4.22
C ASN A 4 12.76 21.29 3.77
N ASN A 5 11.80 20.63 3.09
CA ASN A 5 11.96 19.23 2.66
C ASN A 5 13.09 19.04 1.65
N GLU A 6 13.29 19.98 0.74
CA GLU A 6 14.35 19.92 -0.27
C GLU A 6 15.74 19.98 0.40
N THR A 7 15.94 20.92 1.32
CA THR A 7 17.20 21.05 2.06
C THR A 7 17.42 19.89 3.04
N LEU A 8 16.34 19.28 3.55
CA LEU A 8 16.44 18.05 4.36
C LEU A 8 16.95 16.88 3.52
N ARG A 9 16.53 16.77 2.27
CA ARG A 9 17.03 15.76 1.33
C ARG A 9 18.53 15.94 1.06
N VAL A 10 18.99 17.20 0.91
CA VAL A 10 20.43 17.53 0.78
C VAL A 10 21.21 17.15 2.04
N LEU A 11 20.65 17.40 3.24
CA LEU A 11 21.25 16.98 4.52
C LEU A 11 21.41 15.45 4.56
N ARG A 12 20.35 14.70 4.22
CA ARG A 12 20.32 13.23 4.18
C ARG A 12 21.35 12.67 3.20
N HIS A 13 21.47 13.29 2.01
CA HIS A 13 22.48 12.91 1.03
C HIS A 13 23.90 13.12 1.58
N SER A 14 24.14 14.21 2.27
CA SER A 14 25.45 14.44 2.91
C SER A 14 25.72 13.45 4.05
N CYS A 15 24.67 13.04 4.80
CA CYS A 15 24.79 12.01 5.81
C CYS A 15 25.10 10.63 5.21
N SER A 16 24.65 10.32 3.97
CA SER A 16 25.01 9.05 3.31
C SER A 16 26.51 8.98 3.00
N HIS A 17 27.13 10.08 2.57
CA HIS A 17 28.58 10.16 2.39
C HIS A 17 29.34 10.03 3.72
N ILE A 18 28.86 10.66 4.81
CA ILE A 18 29.44 10.47 6.15
C ILE A 18 29.36 9.01 6.59
N MET A 19 28.26 8.32 6.29
CA MET A 19 28.10 6.88 6.57
C MET A 19 29.09 6.05 5.74
N ALA A 20 29.24 6.34 4.44
CA ALA A 20 30.20 5.66 3.57
C ALA A 20 31.64 5.84 4.08
N GLN A 21 32.02 7.07 4.46
CA GLN A 21 33.33 7.37 5.06
C GLN A 21 33.54 6.62 6.38
N ALA A 22 32.52 6.54 7.24
CA ALA A 22 32.61 5.81 8.51
C ALA A 22 32.77 4.29 8.27
N VAL A 23 32.01 3.73 7.32
CA VAL A 23 32.12 2.31 6.95
C VAL A 23 33.51 2.03 6.39
N GLN A 24 34.01 2.82 5.44
CA GLN A 24 35.31 2.60 4.83
C GLN A 24 36.46 2.69 5.86
N LYS A 25 36.32 3.54 6.88
CA LYS A 25 37.30 3.65 7.98
C LYS A 25 37.29 2.43 8.90
N LEU A 26 36.10 1.87 9.21
CA LEU A 26 35.96 0.71 10.11
C LEU A 26 36.15 -0.62 9.38
N PHE A 27 35.80 -0.66 8.11
CA PHE A 27 35.84 -1.81 7.22
C PHE A 27 36.57 -1.45 5.92
N PRO A 28 37.90 -1.33 5.92
CA PRO A 28 38.68 -0.83 4.76
C PRO A 28 38.53 -1.68 3.49
N GLN A 29 38.12 -2.94 3.61
CA GLN A 29 37.85 -3.84 2.48
C GLN A 29 36.47 -3.65 1.83
N ALA A 30 35.57 -2.90 2.48
CA ALA A 30 34.23 -2.64 1.96
C ALA A 30 34.30 -1.82 0.67
N LYS A 31 33.63 -2.27 -0.37
CA LYS A 31 33.48 -1.54 -1.63
C LYS A 31 32.17 -0.75 -1.62
N LEU A 32 32.29 0.49 -2.08
CA LEU A 32 31.20 1.46 -2.07
C LEU A 32 30.41 1.38 -3.38
N ALA A 33 29.08 1.27 -3.30
CA ALA A 33 28.23 1.28 -4.47
C ALA A 33 27.50 2.64 -4.61
N ILE A 34 26.28 2.77 -4.10
CA ILE A 34 25.47 4.00 -4.20
C ILE A 34 24.81 4.35 -2.87
N GLY A 35 24.62 5.67 -2.63
CA GLY A 35 24.05 6.18 -1.39
C GLY A 35 23.07 7.34 -1.57
N PRO A 36 21.90 7.17 -2.21
CA PRO A 36 20.95 8.23 -2.42
C PRO A 36 20.17 8.60 -1.14
N ALA A 37 19.72 9.85 -1.08
CA ALA A 37 18.71 10.29 -0.14
C ALA A 37 17.31 9.88 -0.66
N THR A 38 16.43 9.54 0.28
CA THR A 38 15.00 9.28 0.07
C THR A 38 14.16 10.29 0.86
N ASP A 39 12.84 10.27 0.64
CA ASP A 39 11.95 11.18 1.36
C ASP A 39 11.89 10.92 2.88
N GLU A 40 12.19 9.69 3.31
CA GLU A 40 12.17 9.32 4.73
C GLU A 40 13.56 9.23 5.38
N GLY A 41 14.63 9.17 4.57
CA GLY A 41 15.97 8.98 5.08
C GLY A 41 17.01 8.91 3.97
N PHE A 42 17.93 7.98 4.12
CA PHE A 42 18.97 7.67 3.14
C PHE A 42 19.41 6.22 3.31
N TYR A 43 20.11 5.70 2.33
CA TYR A 43 20.79 4.41 2.45
C TYR A 43 22.14 4.46 1.75
N TYR A 44 22.94 3.44 1.98
CA TYR A 44 24.15 3.21 1.20
C TYR A 44 24.37 1.71 1.03
N ASP A 45 24.78 1.31 -0.18
CA ASP A 45 25.03 -0.08 -0.56
C ASP A 45 26.52 -0.40 -0.49
N PHE A 46 26.86 -1.47 0.20
CA PHE A 46 28.23 -1.92 0.45
C PHE A 46 28.43 -3.35 -0.01
N ASP A 47 29.59 -3.64 -0.60
CA ASP A 47 30.06 -4.97 -0.85
C ASP A 47 31.19 -5.33 0.14
N LEU A 48 30.91 -6.26 1.04
CA LEU A 48 31.89 -6.78 2.00
C LEU A 48 32.52 -8.05 1.41
N ILE A 49 33.72 -7.92 0.85
CA ILE A 49 34.41 -8.95 0.06
C ILE A 49 34.76 -10.18 0.91
N ASP A 50 34.94 -10.04 2.21
CA ASP A 50 35.32 -11.09 3.15
C ASP A 50 34.14 -11.97 3.62
N GLY A 51 32.94 -11.72 3.12
CA GLY A 51 31.73 -12.42 3.53
C GLY A 51 31.17 -12.01 4.88
N HIS A 52 31.71 -10.94 5.51
CA HIS A 52 31.14 -10.33 6.72
C HIS A 52 29.72 -9.82 6.43
N ALA A 53 28.82 -9.96 7.39
CA ALA A 53 27.47 -9.34 7.35
C ALA A 53 27.40 -8.32 8.47
N PHE A 54 26.98 -7.08 8.15
CA PHE A 54 26.78 -6.07 9.16
C PHE A 54 25.79 -6.52 10.23
N THR A 55 26.19 -6.38 11.48
CA THR A 55 25.41 -6.68 12.67
C THR A 55 24.85 -5.40 13.31
N GLU A 56 23.94 -5.52 14.28
CA GLU A 56 23.47 -4.38 15.08
C GLU A 56 24.62 -3.70 15.85
N GLU A 57 25.65 -4.48 16.29
CA GLU A 57 26.83 -3.94 16.92
C GLU A 57 27.67 -3.10 15.95
N ASP A 58 27.78 -3.53 14.70
CA ASP A 58 28.48 -2.77 13.67
C ASP A 58 27.75 -1.47 13.34
N LEU A 59 26.41 -1.50 13.27
CA LEU A 59 25.63 -0.27 13.09
C LEU A 59 25.88 0.73 14.23
N ALA A 60 25.99 0.27 15.48
CA ALA A 60 26.31 1.15 16.61
C ALA A 60 27.70 1.76 16.49
N LYS A 61 28.71 0.99 16.05
CA LYS A 61 30.07 1.48 15.82
C LYS A 61 30.14 2.48 14.66
N ILE A 62 29.44 2.19 13.56
CA ILE A 62 29.35 3.08 12.40
C ILE A 62 28.68 4.41 12.79
N GLU A 63 27.56 4.36 13.54
CA GLU A 63 26.87 5.57 14.00
C GLU A 63 27.75 6.43 14.92
N GLU A 64 28.55 5.83 15.80
CA GLU A 64 29.50 6.58 16.64
C GLU A 64 30.63 7.18 15.81
N GLU A 65 31.15 6.45 14.82
CA GLU A 65 32.20 7.00 13.92
C GLU A 65 31.64 8.11 13.04
N MET A 66 30.40 8.02 12.57
CA MET A 66 29.72 9.14 11.90
C MET A 66 29.69 10.39 12.78
N LYS A 67 29.36 10.26 14.07
CA LYS A 67 29.37 11.37 15.02
C LYS A 67 30.79 11.96 15.20
N ASN A 68 31.82 11.13 15.16
CA ASN A 68 33.21 11.57 15.25
C ASN A 68 33.62 12.34 13.98
N ILE A 69 33.22 11.89 12.80
CA ILE A 69 33.47 12.59 11.54
C ILE A 69 32.76 13.96 11.52
N ILE A 70 31.49 14.01 11.95
CA ILE A 70 30.71 15.26 12.02
C ILE A 70 31.41 16.32 12.91
N LYS A 71 31.96 15.92 14.04
CA LYS A 71 32.66 16.83 14.96
C LYS A 71 33.93 17.49 14.37
N GLN A 72 34.47 16.91 13.29
CA GLN A 72 35.66 17.44 12.63
C GLN A 72 35.40 18.68 11.77
N ASN A 73 34.14 19.04 11.56
CA ASN A 73 33.70 20.19 10.77
C ASN A 73 34.25 20.19 9.33
N LEU A 74 34.12 19.06 8.65
CA LEU A 74 34.60 18.84 7.28
C LEU A 74 33.77 19.60 6.26
N THR A 75 34.38 20.04 5.17
CA THR A 75 33.72 20.71 4.03
C THR A 75 33.45 19.73 2.91
N PHE A 76 32.33 19.92 2.17
CA PHE A 76 32.03 19.19 0.94
C PHE A 76 32.36 20.06 -0.27
N GLU A 77 33.24 19.60 -1.13
CA GLU A 77 33.66 20.31 -2.34
C GLU A 77 33.41 19.50 -3.58
N LYS A 78 32.72 20.11 -4.55
CA LYS A 78 32.46 19.49 -5.86
C LYS A 78 33.73 19.56 -6.72
N TYR A 79 34.17 18.43 -7.24
CA TYR A 79 35.32 18.31 -8.12
C TYR A 79 34.89 17.70 -9.47
N VAL A 80 35.02 18.47 -10.54
CA VAL A 80 34.75 17.97 -11.91
C VAL A 80 35.93 17.09 -12.32
N ILE A 81 35.65 15.88 -12.78
CA ILE A 81 36.69 14.92 -13.21
C ILE A 81 37.27 15.39 -14.55
N PRO A 82 38.56 15.78 -14.58
CA PRO A 82 39.16 16.34 -15.80
C PRO A 82 39.51 15.24 -16.83
N ASP A 83 39.80 14.03 -16.37
CA ASP A 83 40.18 12.88 -17.18
C ASP A 83 39.40 11.66 -16.66
N VAL A 84 38.29 11.36 -17.34
CA VAL A 84 37.35 10.31 -16.91
C VAL A 84 37.96 8.93 -17.10
N GLU A 85 38.70 8.69 -18.18
CA GLU A 85 39.31 7.37 -18.45
C GLU A 85 40.41 7.06 -17.41
N LYS A 86 41.20 8.07 -17.00
CA LYS A 86 42.15 7.94 -15.94
C LYS A 86 41.47 7.62 -14.60
N GLN A 87 40.39 8.32 -14.27
CA GLN A 87 39.66 8.08 -13.02
C GLN A 87 39.02 6.68 -12.98
N ILE A 88 38.53 6.17 -14.12
CA ILE A 88 38.02 4.79 -14.24
C ILE A 88 39.17 3.79 -13.97
N ALA A 89 40.36 4.05 -14.52
CA ALA A 89 41.53 3.19 -14.28
C ALA A 89 41.95 3.20 -12.81
N GLU A 90 41.92 4.35 -12.16
CA GLU A 90 42.20 4.50 -10.73
C GLU A 90 41.20 3.71 -9.88
N PHE A 91 39.88 3.85 -10.10
CA PHE A 91 38.87 3.07 -9.40
C PHE A 91 39.03 1.56 -9.59
N LYS A 92 39.36 1.13 -10.82
CA LYS A 92 39.64 -0.29 -11.08
C LYS A 92 40.88 -0.78 -10.32
N ALA A 93 41.93 0.03 -10.23
CA ALA A 93 43.16 -0.30 -9.50
C ALA A 93 42.92 -0.39 -7.99
N GLU A 94 42.06 0.45 -7.43
CA GLU A 94 41.65 0.46 -6.03
C GLU A 94 40.58 -0.62 -5.71
N GLY A 95 40.09 -1.32 -6.76
CA GLY A 95 39.04 -2.32 -6.63
C GLY A 95 37.65 -1.75 -6.39
N GLU A 96 37.43 -0.45 -6.62
CA GLU A 96 36.12 0.23 -6.53
C GLU A 96 35.31 -0.04 -7.80
N ILE A 97 34.95 -1.31 -8.01
CA ILE A 97 34.34 -1.83 -9.25
C ILE A 97 33.00 -1.17 -9.57
N TYR A 98 32.18 -0.90 -8.55
CA TYR A 98 30.86 -0.26 -8.70
C TYR A 98 30.99 1.20 -9.14
N LYS A 99 31.97 1.93 -8.59
CA LYS A 99 32.27 3.31 -8.99
C LYS A 99 32.82 3.38 -10.41
N ALA A 100 33.70 2.42 -10.78
CA ALA A 100 34.24 2.33 -12.13
C ALA A 100 33.12 2.07 -13.16
N GLU A 101 32.20 1.16 -12.86
CA GLU A 101 31.05 0.82 -13.71
C GLU A 101 30.09 2.01 -13.89
N LEU A 102 29.75 2.70 -12.80
CA LEU A 102 28.90 3.90 -12.84
C LEU A 102 29.54 5.05 -13.61
N LEU A 103 30.86 5.25 -13.43
CA LEU A 103 31.57 6.30 -14.12
C LEU A 103 31.68 6.02 -15.63
N GLU A 104 31.83 4.75 -16.03
CA GLU A 104 31.85 4.33 -17.44
C GLU A 104 30.53 4.63 -18.14
N GLU A 105 29.38 4.43 -17.45
CA GLU A 105 28.06 4.75 -18.00
C GLU A 105 27.82 6.24 -18.17
N HIS A 106 28.26 7.04 -17.18
CA HIS A 106 28.03 8.47 -17.15
C HIS A 106 29.21 9.30 -17.66
N LYS A 107 30.14 8.70 -18.38
CA LYS A 107 31.38 9.38 -18.82
C LYS A 107 31.16 10.62 -19.65
N ASN A 108 30.03 10.74 -20.34
CA ASN A 108 29.70 11.88 -21.18
C ASN A 108 28.86 12.97 -20.46
N ASP A 109 28.48 12.75 -19.20
CA ASP A 109 27.57 13.59 -18.43
C ASP A 109 28.31 14.61 -17.54
N ASN A 110 29.58 14.94 -17.84
CA ASN A 110 30.45 15.74 -16.98
C ASN A 110 30.49 15.26 -15.52
N PRO A 111 30.90 14.00 -15.29
CA PRO A 111 30.85 13.39 -13.98
C PRO A 111 31.68 14.12 -12.95
N THR A 112 31.25 14.05 -11.71
CA THR A 112 31.89 14.76 -10.60
C THR A 112 32.11 13.85 -9.41
N LEU A 113 33.17 14.16 -8.64
CA LEU A 113 33.39 13.67 -7.28
C LEU A 113 32.96 14.72 -6.27
N TYR A 114 32.53 14.29 -5.12
CA TYR A 114 32.48 15.14 -3.95
C TYR A 114 33.58 14.75 -2.97
N LEU A 115 34.44 15.75 -2.65
CA LEU A 115 35.57 15.61 -1.76
C LEU A 115 35.17 16.09 -0.38
N THR A 116 35.42 15.26 0.63
CA THR A 116 35.27 15.67 2.03
C THR A 116 36.65 16.10 2.54
N LYS A 117 36.81 17.37 2.91
CA LYS A 117 38.09 17.99 3.29
C LYS A 117 38.10 18.47 4.73
N ASP A 118 39.26 18.35 5.37
CA ASP A 118 39.48 18.96 6.66
C ASP A 118 39.80 20.49 6.54
N LYS A 119 40.00 21.15 7.67
CA LYS A 119 40.32 22.57 7.75
C LYS A 119 41.65 22.95 7.07
N ASP A 120 42.56 21.99 6.92
CA ASP A 120 43.88 22.19 6.32
C ASP A 120 43.87 21.88 4.80
N GLY A 121 42.67 21.48 4.26
CA GLY A 121 42.45 21.21 2.84
C GLY A 121 42.79 19.78 2.44
N ASN A 122 43.12 18.89 3.38
CA ASN A 122 43.40 17.49 3.07
C ASN A 122 42.09 16.76 2.73
N VAL A 123 42.13 16.00 1.65
CA VAL A 123 40.98 15.13 1.26
C VAL A 123 40.99 13.90 2.15
N LEU A 124 39.93 13.73 2.94
CA LEU A 124 39.77 12.60 3.84
C LEU A 124 38.87 11.51 3.24
N PHE A 125 38.00 11.88 2.30
CA PHE A 125 37.10 10.97 1.60
C PHE A 125 36.68 11.57 0.27
N ASN A 126 36.38 10.71 -0.71
CA ASN A 126 35.82 11.12 -1.99
C ASN A 126 34.75 10.10 -2.43
N ASP A 127 33.74 10.59 -3.14
CA ASP A 127 32.69 9.75 -3.68
C ASP A 127 32.21 10.24 -5.04
N LEU A 128 31.87 9.31 -5.95
CA LEU A 128 31.27 9.62 -7.26
C LEU A 128 29.84 10.11 -7.03
N CYS A 129 29.58 11.39 -7.29
CA CYS A 129 28.33 12.02 -6.94
C CYS A 129 28.06 13.30 -7.72
N ALA A 130 26.79 13.51 -8.11
CA ALA A 130 26.35 14.74 -8.76
C ALA A 130 25.98 15.88 -7.76
N GLY A 131 25.76 15.55 -6.49
CA GLY A 131 25.30 16.49 -5.46
C GLY A 131 23.78 16.75 -5.53
N PRO A 132 23.30 17.83 -4.89
CA PRO A 132 24.03 18.75 -4.03
C PRO A 132 24.32 18.20 -2.62
N HIS A 133 25.23 18.89 -1.91
CA HIS A 133 25.56 18.64 -0.51
C HIS A 133 25.44 19.91 0.34
N ILE A 134 25.31 19.74 1.66
CA ILE A 134 25.45 20.86 2.61
C ILE A 134 26.90 21.41 2.57
N PRO A 135 27.13 22.68 2.94
CA PRO A 135 28.47 23.28 2.87
C PRO A 135 29.52 22.57 3.73
N ASN A 136 29.15 22.11 4.91
CA ASN A 136 30.03 21.40 5.82
C ASN A 136 29.27 20.60 6.87
N THR A 137 29.96 19.70 7.59
CA THR A 137 29.33 18.78 8.55
C THR A 137 28.77 19.46 9.81
N SER A 138 29.10 20.76 10.09
CA SER A 138 28.52 21.47 11.24
C SER A 138 27.02 21.71 11.14
N TYR A 139 26.45 21.61 9.94
CA TYR A 139 24.99 21.64 9.72
C TYR A 139 24.29 20.38 10.24
N ILE A 140 25.04 19.28 10.43
CA ILE A 140 24.52 18.00 10.88
C ILE A 140 24.59 17.94 12.41
N LYS A 141 23.48 17.58 13.05
CA LYS A 141 23.47 17.31 14.48
C LYS A 141 23.66 15.81 14.70
N GLY A 142 24.80 15.41 15.29
CA GLY A 142 25.11 13.99 15.51
C GLY A 142 24.09 13.22 16.35
N ASN A 143 23.28 13.91 17.16
CA ASN A 143 22.15 13.32 17.90
C ASN A 143 20.82 13.33 17.13
N ALA A 144 20.83 13.77 15.88
CA ALA A 144 19.68 13.79 14.98
C ALA A 144 19.86 12.84 13.78
N ILE A 145 20.74 11.84 13.90
CA ILE A 145 20.96 10.77 12.94
C ILE A 145 20.69 9.43 13.61
N LYS A 146 20.15 8.48 12.85
CA LYS A 146 19.95 7.09 13.30
C LYS A 146 20.17 6.11 12.16
N LEU A 147 21.02 5.10 12.38
CA LEU A 147 21.07 3.92 11.54
C LEU A 147 19.93 2.99 11.95
N LEU A 148 19.14 2.50 10.99
CA LEU A 148 17.88 1.83 11.25
C LEU A 148 18.00 0.31 11.14
N LYS A 149 18.51 -0.19 10.00
CA LYS A 149 18.60 -1.63 9.71
C LYS A 149 19.54 -1.93 8.55
N VAL A 150 19.93 -3.19 8.44
CA VAL A 150 20.61 -3.74 7.28
C VAL A 150 19.63 -4.63 6.48
N ALA A 151 19.76 -4.62 5.16
CA ALA A 151 19.05 -5.54 4.28
C ALA A 151 19.91 -5.90 3.07
N GLY A 152 19.68 -7.07 2.47
CA GLY A 152 20.25 -7.42 1.17
C GLY A 152 19.63 -6.57 0.05
N ALA A 153 20.43 -6.13 -0.90
CA ALA A 153 19.97 -5.43 -2.09
C ALA A 153 20.80 -5.88 -3.31
N TYR A 154 20.13 -6.41 -4.34
CA TYR A 154 20.85 -6.78 -5.56
C TYR A 154 21.34 -5.53 -6.29
N TRP A 155 22.60 -5.56 -6.75
CA TRP A 155 23.15 -4.48 -7.57
C TRP A 155 22.22 -4.17 -8.74
N ARG A 156 21.84 -2.91 -8.89
CA ARG A 156 20.88 -2.41 -9.91
C ARG A 156 19.50 -3.08 -9.85
N GLY A 157 19.12 -3.64 -8.72
CA GLY A 157 17.82 -4.30 -8.55
C GLY A 157 17.65 -5.57 -9.38
N ASN A 158 18.73 -6.12 -9.93
CA ASN A 158 18.70 -7.33 -10.74
C ASN A 158 19.18 -8.53 -9.90
N GLU A 159 18.32 -9.52 -9.70
CA GLU A 159 18.60 -10.73 -8.91
C GLU A 159 19.74 -11.61 -9.46
N LYS A 160 20.15 -11.39 -10.72
CA LYS A 160 21.31 -12.05 -11.33
C LYS A 160 22.64 -11.42 -10.93
N ASN A 161 22.61 -10.19 -10.40
CA ASN A 161 23.78 -9.48 -9.96
C ASN A 161 24.10 -9.81 -8.49
N LYS A 162 25.29 -9.40 -8.04
CA LYS A 162 25.73 -9.61 -6.66
C LYS A 162 24.76 -8.96 -5.66
N MET A 163 24.46 -9.66 -4.59
CA MET A 163 23.72 -9.12 -3.45
C MET A 163 24.67 -8.30 -2.59
N LEU A 164 24.37 -7.01 -2.45
CA LEU A 164 25.06 -6.06 -1.60
C LEU A 164 24.35 -5.93 -0.25
N GLN A 165 25.01 -5.34 0.72
CA GLN A 165 24.43 -5.00 2.01
C GLN A 165 24.07 -3.53 2.03
N ARG A 166 22.78 -3.25 2.21
CA ARG A 166 22.21 -1.91 2.30
C ARG A 166 21.98 -1.52 3.74
N ILE A 167 22.65 -0.45 4.19
CA ILE A 167 22.36 0.16 5.49
C ILE A 167 21.33 1.27 5.28
N TYR A 168 20.16 1.13 5.90
CA TYR A 168 19.14 2.18 5.96
C TYR A 168 19.36 3.09 7.15
N ALA A 169 19.22 4.38 6.93
CA ALA A 169 19.40 5.40 7.95
C ALA A 169 18.48 6.59 7.74
N THR A 170 18.34 7.43 8.76
CA THR A 170 17.62 8.69 8.65
C THR A 170 18.37 9.81 9.37
N ALA A 171 18.10 11.06 8.94
CA ALA A 171 18.62 12.25 9.58
C ALA A 171 17.57 13.37 9.54
N TYR A 172 17.61 14.21 10.59
CA TYR A 172 16.73 15.36 10.76
C TYR A 172 17.53 16.59 11.18
N TRP A 173 16.91 17.75 11.14
CA TRP A 173 17.57 19.01 11.55
C TRP A 173 17.80 19.10 13.06
N ASN A 174 17.01 18.39 13.85
CA ASN A 174 17.10 18.37 15.31
C ASN A 174 16.74 16.98 15.87
N LYS A 175 17.02 16.80 17.16
CA LYS A 175 16.75 15.55 17.88
C LYS A 175 15.26 15.28 18.06
N GLU A 176 14.47 16.32 18.21
CA GLU A 176 13.04 16.25 18.47
C GLU A 176 12.30 15.65 17.28
N ASP A 177 12.63 16.11 16.06
CA ASP A 177 12.07 15.56 14.81
C ASP A 177 12.51 14.10 14.59
N LEU A 178 13.77 13.76 14.87
CA LEU A 178 14.23 12.38 14.84
C LEU A 178 13.45 11.50 15.83
N GLN A 179 13.26 11.96 17.06
CA GLN A 179 12.53 11.19 18.07
C GLN A 179 11.07 10.98 17.68
N ALA A 180 10.43 12.00 17.12
CA ALA A 180 9.06 11.88 16.59
C ALA A 180 8.98 10.80 15.48
N TYR A 181 9.96 10.78 14.57
CA TYR A 181 10.02 9.78 13.51
C TYR A 181 10.31 8.36 14.06
N LEU A 182 11.20 8.21 15.04
CA LEU A 182 11.46 6.91 15.65
C LEU A 182 10.22 6.38 16.38
N THR A 183 9.49 7.24 17.10
CA THR A 183 8.21 6.88 17.72
C THR A 183 7.18 6.46 16.68
N PHE A 184 7.12 7.18 15.55
CA PHE A 184 6.27 6.80 14.41
C PHE A 184 6.62 5.41 13.87
N LEU A 185 7.91 5.08 13.69
CA LEU A 185 8.35 3.75 13.24
C LEU A 185 7.99 2.65 14.23
N GLU A 186 8.14 2.90 15.54
CA GLU A 186 7.74 1.96 16.58
C GLU A 186 6.23 1.67 16.55
N GLU A 187 5.42 2.72 16.42
CA GLU A 187 3.97 2.58 16.30
C GLU A 187 3.58 1.87 15.00
N ALA A 188 4.25 2.16 13.88
CA ALA A 188 4.03 1.46 12.61
C ALA A 188 4.36 -0.05 12.73
N ALA A 189 5.47 -0.39 13.40
CA ALA A 189 5.85 -1.79 13.63
C ALA A 189 4.87 -2.56 14.54
N LYS A 190 4.24 -1.88 15.50
CA LYS A 190 3.17 -2.48 16.35
C LYS A 190 1.90 -2.75 15.55
N ARG A 191 1.65 -1.98 14.49
CA ARG A 191 0.46 -2.06 13.65
C ARG A 191 0.64 -2.93 12.41
N ASP A 192 1.86 -3.43 12.14
CA ASP A 192 2.15 -4.23 10.96
C ASP A 192 1.13 -5.37 10.80
N HIS A 193 0.41 -5.36 9.66
CA HIS A 193 -0.67 -6.30 9.37
C HIS A 193 -0.20 -7.76 9.34
N ARG A 194 1.08 -8.03 9.04
CA ARG A 194 1.65 -9.38 9.04
C ARG A 194 1.77 -9.91 10.47
N LYS A 195 2.24 -9.06 11.39
CA LYS A 195 2.34 -9.38 12.82
C LYS A 195 0.96 -9.57 13.45
N LEU A 196 0.08 -8.58 13.24
CA LEU A 196 -1.30 -8.63 13.72
C LEU A 196 -2.09 -9.78 13.08
N GLY A 197 -1.83 -10.06 11.80
CA GLY A 197 -2.40 -11.18 11.07
C GLY A 197 -2.16 -12.52 11.75
N THR A 198 -0.93 -12.76 12.17
CA THR A 198 -0.57 -13.96 12.93
C THR A 198 -1.17 -13.95 14.36
N GLN A 199 -1.08 -12.82 15.07
CA GLN A 199 -1.58 -12.71 16.45
C GLN A 199 -3.10 -12.90 16.57
N LEU A 200 -3.86 -12.40 15.59
CA LEU A 200 -5.32 -12.41 15.57
C LEU A 200 -5.90 -13.51 14.68
N ASP A 201 -5.05 -14.37 14.12
CA ASP A 201 -5.45 -15.44 13.20
C ASP A 201 -6.30 -14.93 12.03
N LEU A 202 -5.75 -13.97 11.29
CA LEU A 202 -6.47 -13.28 10.21
C LEU A 202 -6.20 -13.89 8.83
N PHE A 203 -4.95 -14.19 8.51
CA PHE A 203 -4.53 -14.72 7.22
C PHE A 203 -3.16 -15.39 7.30
N SER A 204 -2.83 -16.16 6.28
CA SER A 204 -1.48 -16.68 6.09
C SER A 204 -1.07 -16.70 4.62
N VAL A 205 0.24 -16.68 4.37
CA VAL A 205 0.87 -16.97 3.08
C VAL A 205 1.76 -18.19 3.29
N ARG A 206 1.57 -19.22 2.48
CA ARG A 206 2.26 -20.50 2.63
C ARG A 206 3.14 -20.76 1.42
N GLU A 207 4.32 -21.34 1.68
CA GLU A 207 5.27 -21.69 0.63
C GLU A 207 4.67 -22.71 -0.35
N GLU A 208 3.86 -23.64 0.17
CA GLU A 208 3.23 -24.72 -0.60
C GLU A 208 2.28 -24.22 -1.69
N ILE A 209 1.72 -23.01 -1.54
CA ILE A 209 0.85 -22.41 -2.55
C ILE A 209 1.54 -21.31 -3.35
N GLY A 210 2.68 -20.81 -2.85
CA GLY A 210 3.47 -19.77 -3.51
C GLY A 210 3.32 -18.39 -2.88
N GLY A 211 4.34 -17.56 -3.07
CA GLY A 211 4.38 -16.20 -2.56
C GLY A 211 3.29 -15.32 -3.16
N GLY A 212 2.72 -14.43 -2.35
CA GLY A 212 1.68 -13.48 -2.81
C GLY A 212 0.32 -14.11 -3.11
N LEU A 213 0.08 -15.35 -2.68
CA LEU A 213 -1.24 -16.01 -2.69
C LEU A 213 -1.71 -16.16 -1.24
N VAL A 214 -2.83 -15.53 -0.90
CA VAL A 214 -3.29 -15.35 0.48
C VAL A 214 -4.35 -16.37 0.84
N LEU A 215 -4.17 -17.04 1.98
CA LEU A 215 -5.21 -17.81 2.65
C LEU A 215 -5.93 -16.90 3.65
N TRP A 216 -7.21 -16.70 3.44
CA TRP A 216 -8.08 -15.92 4.33
C TRP A 216 -8.58 -16.82 5.46
N HIS A 217 -8.21 -16.51 6.70
CA HIS A 217 -8.72 -17.24 7.85
C HIS A 217 -10.12 -16.75 8.25
N PRO A 218 -10.90 -17.54 9.00
CA PRO A 218 -12.28 -17.19 9.32
C PRO A 218 -12.48 -15.80 9.90
N ASN A 219 -11.55 -15.35 10.76
CA ASN A 219 -11.64 -14.02 11.37
C ASN A 219 -11.56 -12.89 10.32
N LEU A 220 -10.59 -12.93 9.41
CA LEU A 220 -10.48 -11.90 8.38
C LEU A 220 -11.55 -12.06 7.30
N TYR A 221 -11.95 -13.30 7.01
CA TYR A 221 -13.03 -13.55 6.05
C TYR A 221 -14.35 -12.93 6.50
N THR A 222 -14.65 -12.98 7.80
CA THR A 222 -15.83 -12.28 8.37
C THR A 222 -15.76 -10.77 8.13
N VAL A 223 -14.61 -10.14 8.33
CA VAL A 223 -14.41 -8.70 8.02
C VAL A 223 -14.63 -8.44 6.54
N ARG A 224 -14.10 -9.31 5.68
CA ARG A 224 -14.27 -9.23 4.23
C ARG A 224 -15.74 -9.34 3.84
N GLU A 225 -16.47 -10.30 4.39
CA GLU A 225 -17.88 -10.51 4.10
C GLU A 225 -18.74 -9.27 4.45
N GLU A 226 -18.48 -8.62 5.58
CA GLU A 226 -19.16 -7.38 5.96
C GLU A 226 -18.86 -6.23 4.99
N ILE A 227 -17.61 -6.10 4.55
CA ILE A 227 -17.21 -5.09 3.56
C ILE A 227 -17.83 -5.40 2.18
N GLU A 228 -17.85 -6.66 1.76
CA GLU A 228 -18.49 -7.08 0.50
C GLU A 228 -20.00 -6.85 0.53
N ASN A 229 -20.68 -7.10 1.66
CA ASN A 229 -22.10 -6.83 1.83
C ASN A 229 -22.40 -5.32 1.76
N TYR A 230 -21.57 -4.50 2.40
CA TYR A 230 -21.61 -3.04 2.26
C TYR A 230 -21.44 -2.64 0.79
N TRP A 231 -20.41 -3.14 0.12
CA TRP A 231 -20.10 -2.86 -1.28
C TRP A 231 -21.29 -3.19 -2.19
N ARG A 232 -21.86 -4.40 -2.08
CA ARG A 232 -23.01 -4.83 -2.89
C ARG A 232 -24.23 -3.93 -2.68
N SER A 233 -24.50 -3.57 -1.42
CA SER A 233 -25.62 -2.68 -1.07
C SER A 233 -25.46 -1.30 -1.70
N GLU A 234 -24.29 -0.68 -1.54
CA GLU A 234 -24.03 0.68 -2.02
C GLU A 234 -23.97 0.76 -3.56
N HIS A 235 -23.45 -0.27 -4.22
CA HIS A 235 -23.46 -0.34 -5.68
C HIS A 235 -24.89 -0.40 -6.23
N ARG A 236 -25.74 -1.28 -5.68
CA ARG A 236 -27.14 -1.37 -6.10
C ARG A 236 -27.90 -0.07 -5.89
N LYS A 237 -27.71 0.61 -4.77
CA LYS A 237 -28.32 1.92 -4.49
C LYS A 237 -27.93 2.98 -5.52
N ARG A 238 -26.71 2.90 -6.07
CA ARG A 238 -26.17 3.83 -7.08
C ARG A 238 -26.40 3.36 -8.52
N GLY A 239 -27.26 2.35 -8.71
CA GLY A 239 -27.67 1.87 -10.04
C GLY A 239 -26.64 1.03 -10.78
N TYR A 240 -25.69 0.42 -10.06
CA TYR A 240 -24.78 -0.57 -10.66
C TYR A 240 -25.44 -1.93 -10.78
N VAL A 241 -25.23 -2.59 -11.91
CA VAL A 241 -25.51 -4.02 -12.09
C VAL A 241 -24.28 -4.82 -11.72
N ILE A 242 -24.48 -5.89 -10.93
CA ILE A 242 -23.36 -6.74 -10.48
C ILE A 242 -23.24 -7.90 -11.46
N VAL A 243 -22.03 -8.13 -11.95
CA VAL A 243 -21.67 -9.21 -12.87
C VAL A 243 -20.61 -10.12 -12.27
N GLN A 244 -20.36 -11.25 -12.92
CA GLN A 244 -19.26 -12.16 -12.60
C GLN A 244 -18.68 -12.72 -13.89
N THR A 245 -17.35 -12.72 -13.99
CA THR A 245 -16.63 -13.13 -15.20
C THR A 245 -15.68 -14.31 -14.92
N PRO A 246 -15.37 -15.14 -15.95
CA PRO A 246 -14.45 -16.27 -15.81
C PRO A 246 -13.05 -15.84 -15.38
N GLN A 247 -12.32 -16.77 -14.72
CA GLN A 247 -10.94 -16.53 -14.28
C GLN A 247 -9.92 -16.69 -15.40
N ILE A 248 -10.26 -17.40 -16.47
CA ILE A 248 -9.39 -17.67 -17.60
C ILE A 248 -10.08 -17.32 -18.92
N ALA A 249 -9.31 -16.90 -19.91
CA ALA A 249 -9.78 -16.66 -21.27
C ALA A 249 -8.69 -17.01 -22.29
N LYS A 250 -9.09 -17.21 -23.56
CA LYS A 250 -8.13 -17.39 -24.66
C LYS A 250 -7.23 -16.16 -24.82
N SER A 251 -5.98 -16.39 -25.22
CA SER A 251 -4.99 -15.31 -25.46
C SER A 251 -5.50 -14.26 -26.43
N LYS A 252 -6.37 -14.64 -27.38
CA LYS A 252 -6.99 -13.74 -28.36
C LYS A 252 -7.70 -12.53 -27.76
N LEU A 253 -8.36 -12.69 -26.59
CA LEU A 253 -9.01 -11.58 -25.89
C LEU A 253 -7.99 -10.49 -25.47
N TRP A 254 -6.81 -10.92 -25.06
CA TRP A 254 -5.73 -10.07 -24.58
C TRP A 254 -4.95 -9.43 -25.72
N GLU A 255 -4.91 -10.04 -26.91
CA GLU A 255 -4.43 -9.42 -28.14
C GLU A 255 -5.36 -8.26 -28.57
N ILE A 256 -6.67 -8.50 -28.62
CA ILE A 256 -7.66 -7.46 -28.97
C ILE A 256 -7.54 -6.26 -28.02
N SER A 257 -7.43 -6.51 -26.73
CA SER A 257 -7.35 -5.46 -25.72
C SER A 257 -5.96 -4.77 -25.63
N GLY A 258 -4.92 -5.31 -26.30
CA GLY A 258 -3.55 -4.76 -26.27
C GLY A 258 -2.72 -5.15 -25.04
N HIS A 259 -3.25 -5.98 -24.14
CA HIS A 259 -2.49 -6.43 -22.97
C HIS A 259 -1.29 -7.30 -23.35
N MET A 260 -1.35 -8.03 -24.46
CA MET A 260 -0.23 -8.85 -24.94
C MET A 260 0.99 -8.00 -25.32
N ASP A 261 0.79 -6.77 -25.78
CA ASP A 261 1.86 -5.88 -26.21
C ASP A 261 2.50 -5.11 -25.05
N HIS A 262 1.69 -4.72 -24.03
CA HIS A 262 2.13 -3.81 -22.97
C HIS A 262 2.18 -4.42 -21.58
N TYR A 263 1.63 -5.64 -21.37
CA TYR A 263 1.46 -6.23 -20.05
C TYR A 263 1.86 -7.71 -19.94
N LYS A 264 2.39 -8.30 -21.01
CA LYS A 264 2.69 -9.73 -21.15
C LYS A 264 3.57 -10.29 -20.03
N GLU A 265 4.56 -9.54 -19.57
CA GLU A 265 5.50 -9.98 -18.52
C GLU A 265 4.80 -10.21 -17.17
N ASN A 266 3.67 -9.54 -16.94
CA ASN A 266 2.87 -9.63 -15.73
C ASN A 266 1.71 -10.63 -15.82
N MET A 267 1.65 -11.47 -16.87
CA MET A 267 0.54 -12.40 -17.10
C MET A 267 0.96 -13.85 -16.82
N PHE A 268 0.02 -14.65 -16.32
CA PHE A 268 0.15 -16.09 -16.20
C PHE A 268 -0.50 -16.78 -17.39
N PHE A 269 0.27 -17.62 -18.08
CA PHE A 269 -0.18 -18.36 -19.26
C PHE A 269 -0.44 -19.82 -18.91
N ILE A 270 -1.51 -20.38 -19.48
CA ILE A 270 -1.90 -21.78 -19.38
C ILE A 270 -1.88 -22.36 -20.78
N GLN A 271 -1.06 -23.37 -21.00
CA GLN A 271 -1.07 -24.18 -22.21
C GLN A 271 -2.14 -25.28 -22.04
N LYS A 272 -3.05 -25.42 -23.00
CA LYS A 272 -4.18 -26.36 -22.88
C LYS A 272 -3.72 -27.81 -23.00
N ASP A 273 -2.95 -28.12 -24.02
CA ASP A 273 -2.39 -29.43 -24.31
C ASP A 273 -0.99 -29.24 -24.88
N GLU A 274 -0.09 -30.26 -24.75
CA GLU A 274 1.28 -30.19 -25.26
C GLU A 274 1.37 -29.96 -26.78
N ASP A 275 0.38 -30.47 -27.53
CA ASP A 275 0.29 -30.40 -28.99
C ASP A 275 -0.64 -29.28 -29.51
N SER A 276 -1.18 -28.42 -28.63
CA SER A 276 -2.13 -27.36 -28.99
C SER A 276 -1.47 -25.99 -29.03
N ASP A 277 -1.68 -25.27 -30.13
CA ASP A 277 -1.35 -23.83 -30.23
C ASP A 277 -2.32 -22.93 -29.45
N GLU A 278 -3.38 -23.49 -28.85
CA GLU A 278 -4.38 -22.74 -28.12
C GLU A 278 -3.88 -22.40 -26.71
N GLN A 279 -3.58 -21.14 -26.47
CA GLN A 279 -3.12 -20.61 -25.19
C GLN A 279 -4.24 -19.90 -24.45
N TYR A 280 -4.36 -20.19 -23.15
CA TYR A 280 -5.21 -19.48 -22.22
C TYR A 280 -4.37 -18.59 -21.30
N VAL A 281 -5.02 -17.57 -20.74
CA VAL A 281 -4.44 -16.63 -19.81
C VAL A 281 -5.30 -16.56 -18.56
N VAL A 282 -4.68 -16.61 -17.38
CA VAL A 282 -5.36 -16.24 -16.13
C VAL A 282 -5.55 -14.72 -16.15
N LYS A 283 -6.76 -14.24 -15.97
CA LYS A 283 -7.08 -12.82 -16.18
C LYS A 283 -6.26 -11.90 -15.26
N PRO A 284 -5.51 -10.94 -15.82
CA PRO A 284 -4.82 -9.89 -15.06
C PRO A 284 -5.71 -8.69 -14.77
N MET A 285 -6.84 -8.56 -15.49
CA MET A 285 -7.81 -7.45 -15.43
C MET A 285 -9.22 -7.94 -15.80
N ASN A 286 -10.26 -7.18 -15.41
CA ASN A 286 -11.66 -7.53 -15.66
C ASN A 286 -12.25 -6.79 -16.87
N CYS A 287 -11.67 -5.70 -17.31
CA CYS A 287 -12.21 -4.79 -18.32
C CYS A 287 -12.61 -5.46 -19.64
N PRO A 288 -11.82 -6.37 -20.28
CA PRO A 288 -12.23 -6.97 -21.54
C PRO A 288 -13.52 -7.81 -21.42
N PHE A 289 -13.73 -8.42 -20.28
CA PHE A 289 -14.95 -9.23 -20.06
C PHE A 289 -16.21 -8.37 -19.91
N HIS A 290 -16.12 -7.23 -19.23
CA HIS A 290 -17.26 -6.30 -19.13
C HIS A 290 -17.61 -5.71 -20.51
N ILE A 291 -16.62 -5.48 -21.36
CA ILE A 291 -16.83 -5.05 -22.74
C ILE A 291 -17.57 -6.15 -23.53
N LEU A 292 -17.20 -7.44 -23.37
CA LEU A 292 -17.92 -8.55 -24.01
C LEU A 292 -19.37 -8.67 -23.52
N ILE A 293 -19.62 -8.38 -22.23
CA ILE A 293 -20.99 -8.33 -21.69
C ILE A 293 -21.77 -7.18 -22.34
N TYR A 294 -21.15 -6.01 -22.50
CA TYR A 294 -21.74 -4.88 -23.22
C TYR A 294 -22.11 -5.28 -24.65
N GLN A 295 -21.20 -5.92 -25.39
CA GLN A 295 -21.42 -6.35 -26.78
C GLN A 295 -22.53 -7.36 -26.95
N ALA A 296 -22.92 -8.11 -25.90
CA ALA A 296 -23.99 -9.10 -25.98
C ALA A 296 -25.37 -8.50 -26.27
N ASN A 297 -25.52 -7.17 -26.10
CA ASN A 297 -26.79 -6.46 -26.33
C ASN A 297 -26.59 -5.22 -27.20
N ARG A 298 -27.72 -4.77 -27.79
CA ARG A 298 -27.74 -3.46 -28.49
C ARG A 298 -28.05 -2.36 -27.50
N HIS A 299 -27.27 -1.27 -27.57
CA HIS A 299 -27.41 -0.13 -26.68
C HIS A 299 -27.83 1.14 -27.44
N SER A 300 -28.59 1.99 -26.78
CA SER A 300 -28.92 3.33 -27.26
C SER A 300 -28.54 4.35 -26.17
N TYR A 301 -28.51 5.61 -26.52
CA TYR A 301 -28.27 6.70 -25.56
C TYR A 301 -29.19 6.66 -24.34
N ARG A 302 -30.40 6.02 -24.46
CA ARG A 302 -31.38 5.89 -23.37
C ARG A 302 -30.98 4.82 -22.34
N SER A 303 -30.17 3.85 -22.76
CA SER A 303 -29.67 2.78 -21.86
C SER A 303 -28.32 3.14 -21.20
N LEU A 304 -27.78 4.30 -21.51
CA LEU A 304 -26.57 4.83 -20.92
C LEU A 304 -26.89 5.92 -19.87
N PRO A 305 -26.14 6.04 -18.79
CA PRO A 305 -24.93 5.27 -18.48
C PRO A 305 -25.24 3.85 -18.03
N LEU A 306 -24.47 2.87 -18.53
CA LEU A 306 -24.51 1.48 -18.05
C LEU A 306 -23.34 1.26 -17.09
N ARG A 307 -23.64 0.97 -15.84
CA ARG A 307 -22.65 0.77 -14.77
C ARG A 307 -22.59 -0.69 -14.38
N MET A 308 -21.50 -1.39 -14.71
CA MET A 308 -21.24 -2.78 -14.33
C MET A 308 -20.19 -2.86 -13.25
N ALA A 309 -20.41 -3.69 -12.23
CA ALA A 309 -19.46 -3.87 -11.14
C ALA A 309 -19.25 -5.35 -10.82
N GLU A 310 -18.03 -5.70 -10.42
CA GLU A 310 -17.61 -7.06 -10.07
C GLU A 310 -16.62 -7.01 -8.89
N LEU A 311 -16.76 -7.93 -7.94
CA LEU A 311 -15.65 -8.33 -7.08
C LEU A 311 -14.84 -9.36 -7.85
N GLY A 312 -13.97 -8.85 -8.72
CA GLY A 312 -13.27 -9.63 -9.74
C GLY A 312 -11.88 -10.04 -9.27
N THR A 313 -11.67 -11.35 -9.08
CA THR A 313 -10.34 -11.88 -8.74
C THR A 313 -9.46 -11.91 -9.98
N VAL A 314 -8.27 -11.31 -9.88
CA VAL A 314 -7.27 -11.22 -10.94
C VAL A 314 -5.92 -11.70 -10.43
N TYR A 315 -5.04 -12.07 -11.37
CA TYR A 315 -3.71 -12.59 -11.05
C TYR A 315 -2.65 -11.86 -11.86
N ARG A 316 -1.64 -11.36 -11.17
CA ARG A 316 -0.52 -10.63 -11.78
C ARG A 316 0.80 -11.24 -11.32
N LYS A 317 1.68 -11.54 -12.28
CA LYS A 317 3.02 -12.05 -12.02
C LYS A 317 3.91 -10.92 -11.49
N GLU A 318 3.85 -10.69 -10.19
CA GLU A 318 4.69 -9.71 -9.50
C GLU A 318 6.10 -10.28 -9.26
N LYS A 319 7.11 -9.42 -9.25
CA LYS A 319 8.48 -9.81 -8.85
C LYS A 319 8.48 -10.23 -7.38
N SER A 320 9.16 -11.35 -7.06
CA SER A 320 9.14 -11.93 -5.70
C SER A 320 9.60 -10.95 -4.63
N GLY A 321 10.62 -10.15 -4.90
CA GLY A 321 11.14 -9.12 -3.98
C GLY A 321 10.20 -7.95 -3.72
N ALA A 322 9.11 -7.81 -4.49
CA ALA A 322 8.11 -6.77 -4.30
C ALA A 322 6.92 -7.23 -3.44
N LEU A 323 6.76 -8.53 -3.21
CA LEU A 323 5.63 -9.07 -2.45
C LEU A 323 5.70 -8.67 -0.98
N SER A 324 4.55 -8.28 -0.40
CA SER A 324 4.50 -7.80 0.98
C SER A 324 3.12 -8.05 1.62
N GLY A 325 3.02 -9.12 2.41
CA GLY A 325 1.80 -9.47 3.15
C GLY A 325 0.53 -9.37 2.30
N LEU A 326 -0.43 -8.56 2.73
CA LEU A 326 -1.66 -8.25 1.99
C LEU A 326 -1.52 -7.05 1.05
N THR A 327 -0.50 -6.21 1.23
CA THR A 327 -0.39 -4.94 0.49
C THR A 327 0.12 -5.08 -0.93
N ARG A 328 0.89 -6.14 -1.22
CA ARG A 328 1.33 -6.48 -2.58
C ARG A 328 1.38 -7.99 -2.78
N VAL A 329 0.45 -8.49 -3.58
CA VAL A 329 0.14 -9.90 -3.78
C VAL A 329 0.07 -10.24 -5.25
N GLN A 330 0.11 -11.53 -5.61
CA GLN A 330 -0.05 -11.99 -7.00
C GLN A 330 -1.51 -12.30 -7.36
N GLY A 331 -2.28 -12.83 -6.41
CA GLY A 331 -3.72 -13.10 -6.57
C GLY A 331 -4.52 -12.16 -5.68
N PHE A 332 -5.45 -11.39 -6.25
CA PHE A 332 -6.25 -10.43 -5.49
C PHE A 332 -7.60 -10.15 -6.12
N THR A 333 -8.54 -9.72 -5.31
CA THR A 333 -9.90 -9.36 -5.73
C THR A 333 -10.01 -7.84 -5.82
N GLN A 334 -10.31 -7.32 -7.02
CA GLN A 334 -10.62 -5.91 -7.23
C GLN A 334 -12.12 -5.66 -7.03
N ASP A 335 -12.48 -4.55 -6.41
CA ASP A 335 -13.84 -4.01 -6.40
C ASP A 335 -14.10 -3.20 -7.68
N ASP A 336 -13.95 -3.86 -8.79
CA ASP A 336 -13.85 -3.28 -10.12
C ASP A 336 -15.21 -2.90 -10.70
N ALA A 337 -15.28 -1.77 -11.41
CA ALA A 337 -16.43 -1.43 -12.19
C ALA A 337 -16.07 -0.65 -13.45
N HIS A 338 -16.91 -0.83 -14.46
CA HIS A 338 -16.80 -0.18 -15.75
C HIS A 338 -18.13 0.52 -16.08
N ILE A 339 -18.02 1.80 -16.41
CA ILE A 339 -19.18 2.63 -16.75
C ILE A 339 -19.06 3.01 -18.20
N PHE A 340 -20.07 2.63 -18.98
CA PHE A 340 -20.20 3.04 -20.38
C PHE A 340 -21.18 4.20 -20.44
N CYS A 341 -20.74 5.34 -20.95
CA CYS A 341 -21.54 6.56 -20.97
C CYS A 341 -21.36 7.35 -22.27
N THR A 342 -22.24 8.31 -22.52
CA THR A 342 -22.01 9.30 -23.58
C THR A 342 -21.02 10.37 -23.11
N PRO A 343 -20.36 11.11 -24.03
CA PRO A 343 -19.48 12.20 -23.65
C PRO A 343 -20.15 13.26 -22.75
N GLU A 344 -21.44 13.53 -22.96
CA GLU A 344 -22.20 14.51 -22.17
C GLU A 344 -22.44 14.06 -20.73
N GLN A 345 -22.46 12.74 -20.48
CA GLN A 345 -22.66 12.16 -19.14
C GLN A 345 -21.36 12.06 -18.32
N LEU A 346 -20.20 12.22 -18.96
CA LEU A 346 -18.89 11.91 -18.39
C LEU A 346 -18.61 12.64 -17.07
N VAL A 347 -18.80 13.97 -17.04
CA VAL A 347 -18.51 14.79 -15.86
C VAL A 347 -19.42 14.41 -14.68
N ASP A 348 -20.69 14.13 -14.96
CA ASP A 348 -21.65 13.72 -13.92
C ASP A 348 -21.28 12.34 -13.35
N GLU A 349 -20.85 11.39 -14.19
CA GLU A 349 -20.41 10.06 -13.74
C GLU A 349 -19.15 10.16 -12.88
N ILE A 350 -18.15 10.96 -13.28
CA ILE A 350 -16.95 11.20 -12.45
C ILE A 350 -17.34 11.77 -11.09
N ASN A 351 -18.23 12.76 -11.08
CA ASN A 351 -18.71 13.38 -9.83
C ASN A 351 -19.39 12.36 -8.90
N GLN A 352 -20.25 11.48 -9.43
CA GLN A 352 -20.90 10.42 -8.65
C GLN A 352 -19.89 9.41 -8.07
N ILE A 353 -18.81 9.11 -8.82
CA ILE A 353 -17.76 8.22 -8.30
C ILE A 353 -16.99 8.91 -7.16
N ILE A 354 -16.65 10.20 -7.32
CA ILE A 354 -15.97 10.97 -6.27
C ILE A 354 -16.80 10.99 -4.98
N ASP A 355 -18.11 11.23 -5.09
CA ASP A 355 -19.02 11.17 -3.93
C ASP A 355 -19.05 9.78 -3.30
N PHE A 356 -19.05 8.73 -4.13
CA PHE A 356 -19.03 7.36 -3.63
C PHE A 356 -17.73 7.04 -2.87
N VAL A 357 -16.57 7.49 -3.37
CA VAL A 357 -15.29 7.36 -2.66
C VAL A 357 -15.35 8.09 -1.32
N ALA A 358 -15.79 9.36 -1.31
CA ALA A 358 -15.87 10.17 -0.10
C ALA A 358 -16.79 9.56 0.97
N ASP A 359 -18.00 9.14 0.56
CA ASP A 359 -18.96 8.47 1.44
C ASP A 359 -18.39 7.19 2.05
N THR A 360 -17.69 6.39 1.21
CA THR A 360 -17.08 5.14 1.66
C THR A 360 -15.95 5.37 2.64
N MET A 361 -15.00 6.26 2.34
CA MET A 361 -13.86 6.52 3.21
C MET A 361 -14.28 7.12 4.56
N LYS A 362 -15.38 7.89 4.59
CA LYS A 362 -15.97 8.41 5.83
C LYS A 362 -16.42 7.29 6.78
N ILE A 363 -16.99 6.19 6.28
CA ILE A 363 -17.41 5.04 7.10
C ILE A 363 -16.22 4.39 7.79
N PHE A 364 -15.08 4.29 7.08
CA PHE A 364 -13.85 3.73 7.63
C PHE A 364 -13.04 4.76 8.44
N LYS A 365 -13.52 6.00 8.58
CA LYS A 365 -12.85 7.11 9.30
C LYS A 365 -11.47 7.43 8.70
N MET A 366 -11.35 7.31 7.38
CA MET A 366 -10.12 7.57 6.63
C MET A 366 -10.25 8.86 5.81
N GLY A 367 -9.25 9.74 5.90
CA GLY A 367 -9.08 10.86 4.96
C GLY A 367 -8.38 10.39 3.69
N PHE A 368 -8.34 11.23 2.66
CA PHE A 368 -7.60 10.97 1.43
C PHE A 368 -7.04 12.24 0.80
N GLU A 369 -6.00 12.09 0.00
CA GLU A 369 -5.45 13.07 -0.93
C GLU A 369 -5.75 12.63 -2.36
N VAL A 370 -5.75 13.56 -3.30
CA VAL A 370 -6.11 13.30 -4.70
C VAL A 370 -4.96 13.69 -5.61
N GLU A 371 -4.66 12.83 -6.58
CA GLU A 371 -3.68 13.09 -7.63
C GLU A 371 -4.30 12.88 -9.00
N LEU A 372 -3.93 13.76 -9.95
CA LEU A 372 -4.19 13.57 -11.37
C LEU A 372 -2.93 13.02 -12.03
N SER A 373 -2.98 11.76 -12.46
CA SER A 373 -1.89 11.10 -13.17
C SER A 373 -2.08 11.27 -14.69
N THR A 374 -1.11 11.90 -15.34
CA THR A 374 -1.15 12.24 -16.76
C THR A 374 -0.52 11.15 -17.63
N ARG A 375 -0.52 11.37 -18.94
CA ARG A 375 -0.06 10.44 -19.97
C ARG A 375 1.38 9.96 -19.74
N PRO A 376 1.65 8.63 -19.74
CA PRO A 376 3.00 8.08 -19.66
C PRO A 376 3.76 8.21 -20.99
N GLU A 377 5.06 7.93 -20.98
CA GLU A 377 5.88 7.92 -22.21
C GLU A 377 5.41 6.83 -23.20
N SER A 378 5.08 5.65 -22.71
CA SER A 378 4.54 4.54 -23.52
C SER A 378 3.03 4.44 -23.34
N TYR A 379 2.27 4.76 -24.37
CA TYR A 379 0.80 4.79 -24.34
C TYR A 379 0.19 4.32 -25.67
N VAL A 380 -1.11 4.03 -25.65
CA VAL A 380 -1.92 3.70 -26.84
C VAL A 380 -2.90 4.83 -27.16
N GLY A 381 -3.34 4.88 -28.43
CA GLY A 381 -4.35 5.82 -28.92
C GLY A 381 -3.79 7.16 -29.38
N ASP A 382 -4.71 8.05 -29.80
CA ASP A 382 -4.39 9.35 -30.35
C ASP A 382 -4.11 10.38 -29.23
N LEU A 383 -3.09 11.22 -29.42
CA LEU A 383 -2.74 12.31 -28.50
C LEU A 383 -3.93 13.22 -28.19
N LYS A 384 -4.76 13.52 -29.19
CA LYS A 384 -5.96 14.34 -29.02
C LYS A 384 -6.96 13.73 -28.02
N ASN A 385 -7.12 12.42 -28.02
CA ASN A 385 -7.97 11.73 -27.06
C ASN A 385 -7.41 11.83 -25.64
N TRP A 386 -6.09 11.75 -25.48
CA TRP A 386 -5.42 11.96 -24.21
C TRP A 386 -5.62 13.36 -23.65
N GLU A 387 -5.43 14.39 -24.48
CA GLU A 387 -5.65 15.80 -24.09
C GLU A 387 -7.10 16.03 -23.65
N LEU A 388 -8.08 15.47 -24.38
CA LEU A 388 -9.49 15.55 -24.03
C LEU A 388 -9.80 14.82 -22.70
N ALA A 389 -9.18 13.65 -22.50
CA ALA A 389 -9.37 12.87 -21.27
C ALA A 389 -8.79 13.60 -20.04
N GLU A 390 -7.57 14.10 -20.12
CA GLU A 390 -6.95 14.87 -19.05
C GLU A 390 -7.74 16.14 -18.73
N ALA A 391 -8.17 16.87 -19.76
CA ALA A 391 -9.01 18.05 -19.58
C ALA A 391 -10.36 17.72 -18.90
N GLY A 392 -11.00 16.62 -19.28
CA GLY A 392 -12.27 16.18 -18.69
C GLY A 392 -12.14 15.80 -17.21
N LEU A 393 -11.08 15.06 -16.83
CA LEU A 393 -10.80 14.73 -15.43
C LEU A 393 -10.49 15.99 -14.61
N LYS A 394 -9.68 16.89 -15.16
CA LYS A 394 -9.34 18.17 -14.53
C LYS A 394 -10.58 19.04 -14.32
N GLU A 395 -11.42 19.21 -15.35
CA GLU A 395 -12.66 19.97 -15.27
C GLU A 395 -13.60 19.47 -14.16
N ALA A 396 -13.73 18.15 -14.01
CA ALA A 396 -14.57 17.55 -12.96
C ALA A 396 -14.07 17.91 -11.55
N MET A 397 -12.75 17.85 -11.33
CA MET A 397 -12.15 18.22 -10.04
C MET A 397 -12.20 19.72 -9.77
N ASP A 398 -11.89 20.56 -10.77
CA ASP A 398 -11.88 22.02 -10.65
C ASP A 398 -13.29 22.56 -10.35
N LYS A 399 -14.34 22.04 -11.00
CA LYS A 399 -15.74 22.40 -10.74
C LYS A 399 -16.18 22.11 -9.29
N ARG A 400 -15.56 21.13 -8.65
CA ARG A 400 -15.81 20.78 -7.24
C ARG A 400 -14.92 21.58 -6.27
N GLY A 401 -13.97 22.36 -6.74
CA GLY A 401 -12.98 23.06 -5.92
C GLY A 401 -12.09 22.09 -5.15
N MET A 402 -11.84 20.90 -5.69
CA MET A 402 -10.96 19.89 -5.08
C MET A 402 -9.51 20.33 -5.16
N LYS A 403 -8.76 20.11 -4.08
CA LYS A 403 -7.30 20.21 -4.11
C LYS A 403 -6.74 18.87 -4.58
N TYR A 404 -5.85 18.92 -5.57
CA TYR A 404 -5.16 17.75 -6.10
C TYR A 404 -3.75 18.13 -6.55
N ASP A 405 -2.87 17.15 -6.54
CA ASP A 405 -1.54 17.25 -7.11
C ASP A 405 -1.50 16.63 -8.51
N ILE A 406 -0.58 17.08 -9.37
CA ILE A 406 -0.36 16.48 -10.69
C ILE A 406 0.82 15.52 -10.60
N ASN A 407 0.60 14.26 -10.98
CA ASN A 407 1.61 13.23 -11.09
C ASN A 407 1.87 12.95 -12.58
N GLU A 408 2.88 13.60 -13.11
CA GLU A 408 3.20 13.55 -14.54
C GLU A 408 3.71 12.15 -14.93
N GLY A 409 3.14 11.58 -15.99
CA GLY A 409 3.60 10.33 -16.58
C GLY A 409 3.15 9.06 -15.86
N ASP A 410 2.34 9.13 -14.80
CA ASP A 410 1.89 7.96 -14.01
C ASP A 410 0.51 7.41 -14.46
N GLY A 411 -0.05 7.91 -15.56
CA GLY A 411 -1.29 7.38 -16.13
C GLY A 411 -1.16 5.92 -16.57
N ALA A 412 -2.30 5.23 -16.75
CA ALA A 412 -2.30 3.91 -17.37
C ALA A 412 -1.93 4.02 -18.86
N PHE A 413 -1.44 2.94 -19.46
CA PHE A 413 -1.07 2.99 -20.89
C PHE A 413 -2.24 3.32 -21.83
N TYR A 414 -3.48 3.17 -21.37
CA TYR A 414 -4.71 3.39 -22.13
C TYR A 414 -5.49 4.65 -21.72
N GLY A 415 -5.14 5.35 -20.62
CA GLY A 415 -5.83 6.56 -20.21
C GLY A 415 -5.29 7.21 -18.93
N PRO A 416 -5.55 8.53 -18.75
CA PRO A 416 -5.21 9.25 -17.54
C PRO A 416 -6.11 8.82 -16.37
N LYS A 417 -5.70 9.11 -15.15
CA LYS A 417 -6.42 8.68 -13.95
C LYS A 417 -6.44 9.72 -12.83
N ILE A 418 -7.51 9.69 -12.04
CA ILE A 418 -7.57 10.32 -10.72
C ILE A 418 -7.30 9.24 -9.68
N ASP A 419 -6.25 9.38 -8.89
CA ASP A 419 -5.90 8.50 -7.80
C ASP A 419 -6.26 9.12 -6.45
N PHE A 420 -6.90 8.32 -5.59
CA PHE A 420 -7.21 8.69 -4.22
C PHE A 420 -6.27 7.95 -3.28
N LYS A 421 -5.40 8.72 -2.64
CA LYS A 421 -4.44 8.23 -1.65
C LYS A 421 -5.04 8.31 -0.26
N VAL A 422 -5.53 7.19 0.23
CA VAL A 422 -6.17 7.08 1.55
C VAL A 422 -5.12 7.20 2.65
N LYS A 423 -5.44 7.98 3.70
CA LYS A 423 -4.57 8.14 4.88
C LYS A 423 -4.99 7.19 6.00
N ASP A 424 -4.05 6.41 6.48
CA ASP A 424 -4.26 5.58 7.67
C ASP A 424 -4.12 6.37 8.98
N ALA A 425 -4.30 5.71 10.12
CA ALA A 425 -4.23 6.33 11.44
C ALA A 425 -2.84 6.91 11.81
N LEU A 426 -1.81 6.54 11.08
CA LEU A 426 -0.45 7.08 11.22
C LEU A 426 -0.14 8.18 10.21
N GLY A 427 -1.10 8.53 9.33
CA GLY A 427 -0.93 9.52 8.28
C GLY A 427 -0.18 9.01 7.04
N ARG A 428 0.11 7.69 6.93
CA ARG A 428 0.68 7.10 5.72
C ARG A 428 -0.35 7.06 4.62
N THR A 429 0.06 7.35 3.40
CA THR A 429 -0.82 7.37 2.22
C THR A 429 -0.75 6.06 1.44
N TRP A 430 -1.93 5.59 1.00
CA TRP A 430 -2.10 4.34 0.26
C TRP A 430 -3.02 4.56 -0.93
N GLN A 431 -2.55 4.29 -2.12
CA GLN A 431 -3.41 4.31 -3.30
C GLN A 431 -4.47 3.20 -3.19
N CYS A 432 -5.73 3.61 -3.10
CA CYS A 432 -6.90 2.71 -3.03
C CYS A 432 -7.85 2.97 -4.19
N ALA A 433 -8.65 4.04 -4.11
CA ALA A 433 -9.59 4.35 -5.16
C ALA A 433 -8.90 4.98 -6.38
N THR A 434 -9.40 4.66 -7.55
CA THR A 434 -8.92 5.20 -8.83
C THR A 434 -10.08 5.34 -9.79
N ILE A 435 -10.08 6.42 -10.58
CA ILE A 435 -10.97 6.65 -11.72
C ILE A 435 -10.08 6.80 -12.95
N GLN A 436 -10.27 5.97 -13.97
CA GLN A 436 -9.51 6.03 -15.22
C GLN A 436 -10.46 6.27 -16.39
N LEU A 437 -10.11 7.20 -17.25
CA LEU A 437 -10.89 7.52 -18.42
C LEU A 437 -10.25 6.86 -19.65
N ASP A 438 -11.04 6.06 -20.37
CA ASP A 438 -10.58 5.24 -21.48
C ASP A 438 -11.45 5.45 -22.74
N PHE A 439 -10.81 5.92 -23.81
CA PHE A 439 -11.37 5.99 -25.16
C PHE A 439 -10.87 4.85 -26.05
N ASN A 440 -9.82 4.13 -25.65
CA ASN A 440 -9.08 3.20 -26.48
C ASN A 440 -9.71 1.80 -26.53
N LEU A 441 -10.03 1.22 -25.37
CA LEU A 441 -10.66 -0.12 -25.35
C LEU A 441 -12.03 -0.15 -26.05
N PRO A 442 -12.92 0.84 -25.88
CA PRO A 442 -14.17 0.91 -26.64
C PRO A 442 -13.97 0.90 -28.16
N GLU A 443 -12.96 1.58 -28.69
CA GLU A 443 -12.61 1.58 -30.11
C GLU A 443 -12.01 0.23 -30.55
N ARG A 444 -11.08 -0.33 -29.80
CA ARG A 444 -10.42 -1.61 -30.11
C ARG A 444 -11.40 -2.79 -30.16
N PHE A 445 -12.43 -2.74 -29.33
CA PHE A 445 -13.50 -3.74 -29.32
C PHE A 445 -14.68 -3.38 -30.24
N ASP A 446 -14.62 -2.23 -30.95
CA ASP A 446 -15.66 -1.70 -31.83
C ASP A 446 -17.06 -1.72 -31.19
N ILE A 447 -17.15 -1.31 -29.91
CA ILE A 447 -18.44 -1.22 -29.23
C ILE A 447 -19.16 0.06 -29.60
N LYS A 448 -20.49 0.00 -29.80
CA LYS A 448 -21.31 1.12 -30.27
C LYS A 448 -22.61 1.25 -29.48
N TYR A 449 -23.14 2.46 -29.49
CA TYR A 449 -24.53 2.76 -29.10
C TYR A 449 -25.20 3.62 -30.16
N GLN A 450 -26.52 3.54 -30.27
CA GLN A 450 -27.29 4.40 -31.15
C GLN A 450 -27.58 5.73 -30.45
N ASP A 451 -27.13 6.84 -31.02
CA ASP A 451 -27.36 8.17 -30.50
C ASP A 451 -28.75 8.73 -30.90
N LYS A 452 -29.10 9.91 -30.39
CA LYS A 452 -30.39 10.60 -30.60
C LYS A 452 -30.70 10.86 -32.06
N ASP A 453 -29.68 11.09 -32.88
CA ASP A 453 -29.76 11.33 -34.31
C ASP A 453 -29.84 10.04 -35.15
N GLY A 454 -29.84 8.86 -34.50
CA GLY A 454 -29.82 7.57 -35.15
C GLY A 454 -28.45 7.06 -35.56
N SER A 455 -27.40 7.86 -35.42
CA SER A 455 -26.02 7.46 -35.75
C SER A 455 -25.46 6.48 -34.69
N MET A 456 -24.51 5.65 -35.13
CA MET A 456 -23.79 4.74 -34.24
C MET A 456 -22.52 5.42 -33.73
N LYS A 457 -22.39 5.57 -32.41
CA LYS A 457 -21.24 6.21 -31.75
C LYS A 457 -20.56 5.25 -30.79
N THR A 458 -19.27 5.43 -30.55
CA THR A 458 -18.50 4.72 -29.56
C THR A 458 -18.74 5.36 -28.18
N PRO A 459 -19.10 4.58 -27.14
CA PRO A 459 -19.24 5.12 -25.79
C PRO A 459 -17.88 5.46 -25.19
N VAL A 460 -17.88 6.38 -24.23
CA VAL A 460 -16.75 6.60 -23.32
C VAL A 460 -16.80 5.54 -22.23
N MET A 461 -15.65 5.05 -21.78
CA MET A 461 -15.55 4.06 -20.72
C MET A 461 -14.78 4.63 -19.53
N LEU A 462 -15.37 4.52 -18.34
CA LEU A 462 -14.70 4.81 -17.08
C LEU A 462 -14.42 3.49 -16.37
N HIS A 463 -13.17 3.28 -16.01
CA HIS A 463 -12.74 2.23 -15.08
C HIS A 463 -12.68 2.82 -13.69
N ARG A 464 -13.17 2.13 -12.69
CA ARG A 464 -13.02 2.61 -11.33
C ARG A 464 -12.97 1.50 -10.29
N VAL A 465 -12.24 1.76 -9.22
CA VAL A 465 -12.22 1.00 -7.98
C VAL A 465 -12.42 1.98 -6.81
N ILE A 466 -13.05 1.52 -5.72
CA ILE A 466 -13.22 2.28 -4.49
C ILE A 466 -12.19 1.84 -3.43
N PHE A 467 -12.07 0.53 -3.24
CA PHE A 467 -11.08 -0.07 -2.33
C PHE A 467 -9.75 -0.40 -3.04
N GLY A 468 -9.80 -0.62 -4.34
CA GLY A 468 -8.70 -1.11 -5.16
C GLY A 468 -8.60 -2.63 -5.11
N SER A 469 -7.71 -3.18 -4.30
CA SER A 469 -7.62 -4.59 -3.98
C SER A 469 -8.18 -4.85 -2.60
N MET A 470 -9.03 -5.86 -2.46
CA MET A 470 -9.58 -6.27 -1.16
C MET A 470 -8.45 -6.67 -0.20
N GLU A 471 -7.42 -7.35 -0.70
CA GLU A 471 -6.24 -7.75 0.07
C GLU A 471 -5.52 -6.53 0.62
N ARG A 472 -5.15 -5.57 -0.24
CA ARG A 472 -4.47 -4.33 0.17
C ARG A 472 -5.32 -3.52 1.14
N PHE A 473 -6.59 -3.36 0.85
CA PHE A 473 -7.50 -2.59 1.71
C PHE A 473 -7.63 -3.22 3.10
N HIS A 474 -7.72 -4.56 3.21
CA HIS A 474 -7.74 -5.24 4.51
C HIS A 474 -6.41 -5.10 5.24
N GLY A 475 -5.27 -5.17 4.53
CA GLY A 475 -3.97 -4.87 5.12
C GLY A 475 -3.93 -3.47 5.75
N ILE A 476 -4.41 -2.46 5.00
CA ILE A 476 -4.51 -1.07 5.47
C ILE A 476 -5.47 -0.96 6.68
N LEU A 477 -6.63 -1.63 6.63
CA LEU A 477 -7.59 -1.63 7.75
C LEU A 477 -7.03 -2.25 9.02
N ILE A 478 -6.31 -3.37 8.92
CA ILE A 478 -5.65 -4.02 10.06
C ILE A 478 -4.68 -3.02 10.71
N GLU A 479 -3.89 -2.32 9.93
CA GLU A 479 -2.92 -1.33 10.41
C GLU A 479 -3.60 -0.07 10.93
N HIS A 480 -4.63 0.43 10.23
CA HIS A 480 -5.41 1.59 10.63
C HIS A 480 -6.05 1.42 12.00
N TYR A 481 -6.72 0.30 12.22
CA TYR A 481 -7.37 -0.03 13.49
C TYR A 481 -6.45 -0.74 14.50
N ALA A 482 -5.18 -1.01 14.16
CA ALA A 482 -4.27 -1.83 14.98
C ALA A 482 -4.90 -3.19 15.37
N GLY A 483 -5.66 -3.80 14.46
CA GLY A 483 -6.43 -5.03 14.66
C GLY A 483 -7.69 -4.86 15.52
N ALA A 484 -7.94 -3.66 16.06
CA ALA A 484 -9.08 -3.37 16.91
C ALA A 484 -10.28 -2.86 16.11
N PHE A 485 -10.80 -3.69 15.21
CA PHE A 485 -11.92 -3.35 14.35
C PHE A 485 -13.12 -2.74 15.10
N PRO A 486 -13.88 -1.81 14.50
CA PRO A 486 -15.14 -1.33 15.05
C PRO A 486 -16.17 -2.47 15.15
N THR A 487 -17.20 -2.31 15.95
CA THR A 487 -18.15 -3.38 16.29
C THR A 487 -18.77 -4.03 15.06
N TRP A 488 -19.14 -3.26 14.05
CA TRP A 488 -19.77 -3.78 12.85
C TRP A 488 -18.85 -4.67 11.99
N LEU A 489 -17.52 -4.44 12.04
CA LEU A 489 -16.51 -5.24 11.33
C LEU A 489 -15.90 -6.37 12.20
N ALA A 490 -15.98 -6.27 13.52
CA ALA A 490 -15.29 -7.19 14.40
C ALA A 490 -15.71 -8.66 14.16
N PRO A 491 -14.78 -9.60 13.95
CA PRO A 491 -15.08 -11.02 13.74
C PRO A 491 -15.89 -11.62 14.90
N THR A 492 -15.54 -11.26 16.11
CA THR A 492 -16.31 -11.49 17.33
C THR A 492 -16.65 -10.12 17.91
N GLN A 493 -17.95 -9.84 18.07
CA GLN A 493 -18.44 -8.56 18.57
C GLN A 493 -18.56 -8.52 20.10
N VAL A 494 -18.96 -9.66 20.67
CA VAL A 494 -19.20 -9.81 22.10
C VAL A 494 -18.60 -11.11 22.60
N ALA A 495 -17.88 -11.08 23.71
CA ALA A 495 -17.52 -12.28 24.48
C ALA A 495 -18.37 -12.35 25.76
N ILE A 496 -18.96 -13.49 26.04
CA ILE A 496 -19.69 -13.76 27.29
C ILE A 496 -18.76 -14.53 28.21
N VAL A 497 -18.58 -14.04 29.44
CA VAL A 497 -17.68 -14.61 30.45
C VAL A 497 -18.46 -14.89 31.70
N PRO A 498 -18.88 -16.15 31.96
CA PRO A 498 -19.43 -16.56 33.25
C PRO A 498 -18.34 -16.52 34.35
N ILE A 499 -18.68 -15.95 35.52
CA ILE A 499 -17.76 -15.92 36.69
C ILE A 499 -17.47 -17.34 37.21
N SER A 500 -18.50 -18.19 37.23
CA SER A 500 -18.41 -19.60 37.56
C SER A 500 -19.17 -20.44 36.55
N ASN A 501 -18.52 -21.39 35.94
CA ASN A 501 -19.19 -22.29 35.00
C ASN A 501 -20.26 -23.18 35.69
N GLU A 502 -20.06 -23.58 36.93
CA GLU A 502 -21.01 -24.40 37.66
C GLU A 502 -22.33 -23.67 37.96
N LYS A 503 -22.27 -22.37 38.23
CA LYS A 503 -23.44 -21.57 38.65
C LYS A 503 -24.08 -20.76 37.55
N HIS A 504 -23.28 -20.29 36.57
CA HIS A 504 -23.72 -19.27 35.61
C HIS A 504 -23.79 -19.79 34.17
N ALA A 505 -23.36 -21.04 33.90
CA ALA A 505 -23.28 -21.56 32.52
C ALA A 505 -24.66 -21.58 31.83
N ASP A 506 -25.72 -21.99 32.50
CA ASP A 506 -27.04 -22.11 31.89
C ASP A 506 -27.58 -20.75 31.45
N PHE A 507 -27.42 -19.73 32.28
CA PHE A 507 -27.85 -18.37 31.91
C PHE A 507 -26.92 -17.76 30.84
N ALA A 508 -25.63 -18.00 30.94
CA ALA A 508 -24.67 -17.54 29.91
C ALA A 508 -24.97 -18.16 28.54
N GLU A 509 -25.35 -19.43 28.49
CA GLU A 509 -25.77 -20.12 27.28
C GLU A 509 -27.10 -19.56 26.73
N GLN A 510 -28.05 -19.20 27.61
CA GLN A 510 -29.29 -18.52 27.18
C GLN A 510 -28.99 -17.16 26.54
N VAL A 511 -28.16 -16.35 27.18
CA VAL A 511 -27.72 -15.04 26.68
C VAL A 511 -26.97 -15.19 25.34
N TYR A 512 -26.08 -16.18 25.25
CA TYR A 512 -25.35 -16.52 24.01
C TYR A 512 -26.31 -16.82 22.86
N LYS A 513 -27.28 -17.73 23.06
CA LYS A 513 -28.27 -18.09 22.05
C LYS A 513 -29.07 -16.87 21.61
N LYS A 514 -29.54 -16.05 22.57
CA LYS A 514 -30.33 -14.87 22.30
C LYS A 514 -29.55 -13.83 21.46
N MET A 515 -28.29 -13.58 21.79
CA MET A 515 -27.41 -12.68 21.00
C MET A 515 -27.14 -13.24 19.60
N ARG A 516 -26.83 -14.53 19.50
CA ARG A 516 -26.60 -15.21 18.21
C ARG A 516 -27.85 -15.14 17.31
N ASP A 517 -29.03 -15.41 17.88
CA ASP A 517 -30.29 -15.42 17.13
C ASP A 517 -30.69 -13.99 16.68
N ALA A 518 -30.19 -12.95 17.36
CA ALA A 518 -30.23 -11.55 16.94
C ALA A 518 -29.15 -11.17 15.89
N GLY A 519 -28.37 -12.16 15.41
CA GLY A 519 -27.33 -11.92 14.40
C GLY A 519 -26.04 -11.32 14.92
N ILE A 520 -25.82 -11.26 16.24
CA ILE A 520 -24.58 -10.78 16.84
C ILE A 520 -23.53 -11.88 16.80
N ARG A 521 -22.31 -11.57 16.35
CA ARG A 521 -21.16 -12.49 16.38
C ARG A 521 -20.62 -12.60 17.79
N VAL A 522 -21.16 -13.53 18.54
CA VAL A 522 -20.90 -13.70 19.98
C VAL A 522 -20.12 -14.99 20.24
N LYS A 523 -19.24 -14.94 21.24
CA LYS A 523 -18.47 -16.09 21.73
C LYS A 523 -18.76 -16.30 23.21
N LEU A 524 -19.05 -17.53 23.62
CA LEU A 524 -19.09 -17.94 25.02
C LEU A 524 -17.71 -18.46 25.44
N ASP A 525 -17.14 -17.88 26.50
CA ASP A 525 -15.87 -18.31 27.07
C ASP A 525 -16.10 -19.05 28.38
N ASP A 526 -16.36 -20.35 28.27
CA ASP A 526 -16.60 -21.31 29.35
C ASP A 526 -15.33 -22.02 29.83
N ARG A 527 -14.14 -21.63 29.38
CA ARG A 527 -12.87 -22.23 29.78
C ARG A 527 -12.65 -22.13 31.31
N SER A 528 -11.91 -23.10 31.88
CA SER A 528 -11.52 -23.11 33.29
C SER A 528 -10.35 -22.14 33.58
N GLU A 529 -10.58 -20.85 33.27
CA GLU A 529 -9.62 -19.77 33.47
C GLU A 529 -10.21 -18.67 34.36
N SER A 530 -9.37 -17.86 35.01
CA SER A 530 -9.86 -16.76 35.83
C SER A 530 -10.63 -15.73 35.00
N MET A 531 -11.71 -15.17 35.56
CA MET A 531 -12.51 -14.12 34.94
C MET A 531 -11.64 -12.96 34.42
N ASN A 532 -10.69 -12.48 35.20
CA ASN A 532 -9.81 -11.38 34.84
C ASN A 532 -8.90 -11.74 33.66
N TYR A 533 -8.44 -12.96 33.54
CA TYR A 533 -7.67 -13.43 32.39
C TYR A 533 -8.54 -13.44 31.12
N LYS A 534 -9.74 -14.04 31.18
CA LYS A 534 -10.68 -14.10 30.06
C LYS A 534 -11.05 -12.69 29.56
N ILE A 535 -11.32 -11.74 30.47
CA ILE A 535 -11.62 -10.35 30.13
C ILE A 535 -10.43 -9.69 29.44
N ARG A 536 -9.22 -9.82 29.99
CA ARG A 536 -8.01 -9.23 29.43
C ARG A 536 -7.71 -9.81 28.05
N GLU A 537 -7.71 -11.13 27.92
CA GLU A 537 -7.49 -11.81 26.65
C GLU A 537 -8.50 -11.34 25.59
N SER A 538 -9.79 -11.29 25.92
CA SER A 538 -10.83 -10.85 25.00
C SER A 538 -10.64 -9.40 24.53
N LEU A 539 -10.43 -8.46 25.47
CA LEU A 539 -10.35 -7.04 25.13
C LEU A 539 -9.00 -6.61 24.56
N GLN A 540 -7.89 -7.17 25.08
CA GLN A 540 -6.54 -6.71 24.74
C GLN A 540 -5.88 -7.59 23.67
N ASP A 541 -5.93 -8.91 23.82
CA ASP A 541 -5.22 -9.82 22.93
C ASP A 541 -6.06 -10.13 21.67
N LYS A 542 -7.35 -10.45 21.84
CA LYS A 542 -8.29 -10.74 20.74
C LYS A 542 -9.01 -9.51 20.18
N LYS A 543 -8.85 -8.34 20.82
CA LYS A 543 -9.41 -7.06 20.37
C LYS A 543 -10.93 -7.06 20.24
N ILE A 544 -11.64 -7.90 20.98
CA ILE A 544 -13.11 -7.97 20.96
C ILE A 544 -13.70 -6.66 21.50
N PRO A 545 -14.69 -6.05 20.83
CA PRO A 545 -15.28 -4.77 21.26
C PRO A 545 -15.92 -4.80 22.64
N TYR A 546 -16.67 -5.87 22.94
CA TYR A 546 -17.44 -5.98 24.19
C TYR A 546 -17.20 -7.31 24.92
N VAL A 547 -17.19 -7.23 26.23
CA VAL A 547 -17.23 -8.41 27.13
C VAL A 547 -18.41 -8.26 28.07
N CYS A 548 -19.29 -9.25 28.08
CA CYS A 548 -20.41 -9.38 29.01
C CYS A 548 -20.04 -10.36 30.12
N VAL A 549 -19.91 -9.87 31.33
CA VAL A 549 -19.66 -10.73 32.49
C VAL A 549 -20.98 -11.13 33.14
N ILE A 550 -21.11 -12.37 33.52
CA ILE A 550 -22.31 -12.93 34.14
C ILE A 550 -21.97 -13.54 35.49
N GLY A 551 -22.59 -13.03 36.56
CA GLY A 551 -22.54 -13.49 37.91
C GLY A 551 -23.93 -13.63 38.51
N ASP A 552 -24.03 -13.87 39.84
CA ASP A 552 -25.30 -14.05 40.53
C ASP A 552 -26.27 -12.88 40.34
N LYS A 553 -25.78 -11.64 40.41
CA LYS A 553 -26.60 -10.42 40.21
C LYS A 553 -27.19 -10.30 38.81
N GLU A 554 -26.42 -10.63 37.79
CA GLU A 554 -26.84 -10.59 36.40
C GLU A 554 -27.93 -11.61 36.11
N ILE A 555 -27.88 -12.79 36.77
CA ILE A 555 -28.94 -13.80 36.67
C ILE A 555 -30.23 -13.29 37.32
N GLU A 556 -30.14 -12.77 38.56
CA GLU A 556 -31.31 -12.28 39.31
C GLU A 556 -32.05 -11.15 38.58
N THR A 557 -31.31 -10.30 37.83
CA THR A 557 -31.86 -9.11 37.15
C THR A 557 -32.05 -9.29 35.65
N ASN A 558 -31.80 -10.48 35.10
CA ASN A 558 -31.79 -10.76 33.64
C ASN A 558 -30.94 -9.72 32.88
N ALA A 559 -29.72 -9.49 33.34
CA ALA A 559 -28.84 -8.44 32.86
C ALA A 559 -27.44 -8.97 32.50
N VAL A 560 -26.57 -8.12 31.97
CA VAL A 560 -25.16 -8.38 31.72
C VAL A 560 -24.31 -7.22 32.23
N ALA A 561 -23.19 -7.50 32.88
CA ALA A 561 -22.21 -6.50 33.26
C ALA A 561 -21.26 -6.24 32.08
N VAL A 562 -21.38 -5.07 31.45
CA VAL A 562 -20.73 -4.74 30.18
C VAL A 562 -19.38 -4.09 30.39
N ARG A 563 -18.37 -4.58 29.67
CA ARG A 563 -17.07 -3.94 29.50
C ARG A 563 -16.83 -3.67 28.02
N LYS A 564 -16.37 -2.45 27.70
CA LYS A 564 -16.06 -2.02 26.34
C LYS A 564 -14.55 -1.82 26.20
N ARG A 565 -14.00 -2.30 25.10
CA ARG A 565 -12.58 -2.13 24.73
C ARG A 565 -12.21 -0.65 24.73
N GLY A 566 -11.10 -0.29 25.40
CA GLY A 566 -10.58 1.08 25.48
C GLY A 566 -11.32 1.99 26.47
N VAL A 567 -12.48 1.55 27.01
CA VAL A 567 -13.29 2.33 27.97
C VAL A 567 -13.26 1.68 29.37
N GLY A 568 -13.28 0.35 29.42
CA GLY A 568 -13.38 -0.40 30.67
C GLY A 568 -14.83 -0.77 31.01
N GLN A 569 -15.20 -0.74 32.30
CA GLN A 569 -16.55 -1.08 32.74
C GLN A 569 -17.53 0.03 32.37
N VAL A 570 -18.60 -0.33 31.64
CA VAL A 570 -19.65 0.60 31.18
C VAL A 570 -20.83 0.61 32.14
N GLY A 571 -21.18 -0.55 32.72
CA GLY A 571 -22.31 -0.71 33.63
C GLY A 571 -22.98 -2.06 33.47
N THR A 572 -24.13 -2.23 34.14
CA THR A 572 -25.00 -3.41 34.01
C THR A 572 -26.29 -2.96 33.33
N VAL A 573 -26.68 -3.66 32.26
CA VAL A 573 -27.89 -3.38 31.48
C VAL A 573 -28.65 -4.68 31.23
N SER A 574 -29.95 -4.60 30.97
CA SER A 574 -30.73 -5.80 30.63
C SER A 574 -30.19 -6.44 29.34
N VAL A 575 -30.36 -7.75 29.21
CA VAL A 575 -29.92 -8.48 28.00
C VAL A 575 -30.54 -7.89 26.74
N ASP A 576 -31.85 -7.54 26.78
CA ASP A 576 -32.58 -6.98 25.64
C ASP A 576 -32.08 -5.59 25.26
N GLU A 577 -31.82 -4.74 26.23
CA GLU A 577 -31.27 -3.40 26.01
C GLU A 577 -29.86 -3.48 25.40
N PHE A 578 -29.02 -4.39 25.89
CA PHE A 578 -27.68 -4.58 25.34
C PHE A 578 -27.74 -5.02 23.89
N ILE A 579 -28.58 -6.00 23.55
CA ILE A 579 -28.79 -6.47 22.17
C ILE A 579 -29.22 -5.30 21.28
N ALA A 580 -30.24 -4.54 21.67
CA ALA A 580 -30.71 -3.41 20.90
C ALA A 580 -29.64 -2.32 20.66
N ASN A 581 -28.80 -2.07 21.66
CA ASN A 581 -27.68 -1.14 21.54
C ASN A 581 -26.62 -1.62 20.54
N ILE A 582 -26.26 -2.92 20.57
CA ILE A 582 -25.29 -3.52 19.65
C ILE A 582 -25.84 -3.54 18.22
N GLU A 583 -27.10 -3.96 18.02
CA GLU A 583 -27.76 -3.93 16.71
C GLU A 583 -27.76 -2.53 16.10
N LYS A 584 -28.03 -1.50 16.93
CA LYS A 584 -27.97 -0.10 16.50
C LYS A 584 -26.54 0.29 16.10
N GLU A 585 -25.52 -0.03 16.93
CA GLU A 585 -24.12 0.27 16.63
C GLU A 585 -23.65 -0.40 15.32
N ILE A 586 -24.07 -1.65 15.09
CA ILE A 586 -23.79 -2.38 13.84
C ILE A 586 -24.47 -1.69 12.64
N LYS A 587 -25.76 -1.34 12.78
CA LYS A 587 -26.53 -0.69 11.72
C LYS A 587 -25.97 0.68 11.35
N ASP A 588 -25.57 1.45 12.36
CA ASP A 588 -24.99 2.78 12.20
C ASP A 588 -23.52 2.74 11.75
N ARG A 589 -22.90 1.54 11.71
CA ARG A 589 -21.47 1.30 11.38
C ARG A 589 -20.51 2.14 12.26
N ALA A 590 -20.83 2.24 13.54
CA ALA A 590 -20.09 3.04 14.49
C ALA A 590 -18.85 2.33 15.07
#